data_1fdf60eee87beb37409f76a4d10de783
#
_entry.id   1fdf60eee87beb37409f76a4d10de783
#
_cell.length_a   1.000
_cell.length_b   1.000
_cell.length_c   1.000
_cell.angle_alpha   90.00
_cell.angle_beta   90.00
_cell.angle_gamma   90.00
#
_symmetry.space_group_name_H-M   'P 1'
#
loop_
_entity.id
_entity.type
_entity.pdbx_description
1 polymer ?
#
loop_
_entity_poly.entity_id
_entity_poly.type
_entity_poly.pdbx_seq_one_letter_code
_entity_poly.pdbx_strand_id
1 'polypeptide(L)'
;RFTDWADQEVWTKMLDNFSKDPDMEWLLLDSSVVRAHPCAAGALRKNGGQAAQGLGRSRGGFSTKIHVAVEALGNPMRFILTGGQANDATQAIPLLEGFDFDGVIADRAYDADTILEFITKNEATIIIPSKKNRIVQRDTDWYTYKERNLVERFINKIKQYRRIFTRYEKYASRYMAF
;
A
#
# COMPACT_ATOMS: atom_id res chain seq x y z
N ARG A 1 16.59 -21.21 2.32
CA ARG A 1 16.67 -20.41 1.06
C ARG A 1 15.64 -19.28 1.02
N PHE A 2 14.31 -19.53 1.13
CA PHE A 2 13.30 -18.45 1.07
C PHE A 2 13.54 -17.38 2.16
N THR A 3 13.77 -17.82 3.40
CA THR A 3 14.07 -16.93 4.53
C THR A 3 15.34 -16.11 4.29
N ASP A 4 16.43 -16.76 3.83
CA ASP A 4 17.70 -16.10 3.58
C ASP A 4 17.55 -15.05 2.46
N TRP A 5 16.76 -15.34 1.43
CA TRP A 5 16.46 -14.41 0.35
C TRP A 5 15.59 -13.23 0.80
N ALA A 6 14.63 -13.49 1.71
CA ALA A 6 13.84 -12.41 2.31
C ALA A 6 14.70 -11.49 3.19
N ASP A 7 15.60 -12.08 4.00
CA ASP A 7 16.49 -11.34 4.89
C ASP A 7 17.60 -10.58 4.12
N GLN A 8 17.95 -11.01 2.89
CA GLN A 8 18.87 -10.34 1.96
C GLN A 8 18.18 -9.39 0.98
N GLU A 9 16.88 -9.17 1.13
CA GLU A 9 16.05 -8.29 0.28
C GLU A 9 16.08 -8.67 -1.22
N VAL A 10 16.31 -9.95 -1.53
CA VAL A 10 16.38 -10.42 -2.93
C VAL A 10 15.06 -10.15 -3.65
N TRP A 11 13.92 -10.39 -2.98
CA TRP A 11 12.61 -10.18 -3.55
C TRP A 11 12.30 -8.71 -3.84
N THR A 12 12.71 -7.79 -2.95
CA THR A 12 12.59 -6.35 -3.16
C THR A 12 13.42 -5.91 -4.36
N LYS A 13 14.67 -6.36 -4.44
CA LYS A 13 15.54 -6.07 -5.61
C LYS A 13 14.99 -6.64 -6.92
N MET A 14 14.32 -7.78 -6.87
CA MET A 14 13.62 -8.33 -8.04
C MET A 14 12.45 -7.44 -8.45
N LEU A 15 11.62 -7.00 -7.51
CA LEU A 15 10.52 -6.07 -7.78
C LEU A 15 11.07 -4.79 -8.42
N ASP A 16 12.07 -4.15 -7.81
CA ASP A 16 12.71 -2.96 -8.33
C ASP A 16 13.26 -3.15 -9.76
N ASN A 17 13.78 -4.35 -10.05
CA ASN A 17 14.29 -4.66 -11.38
C ASN A 17 13.18 -4.85 -12.43
N PHE A 18 12.05 -5.42 -12.05
CA PHE A 18 10.89 -5.57 -12.94
C PHE A 18 10.12 -4.26 -13.14
N SER A 19 10.29 -3.31 -12.22
CA SER A 19 9.63 -1.99 -12.25
C SER A 19 10.52 -0.88 -12.84
N LYS A 20 11.47 -1.22 -13.73
CA LYS A 20 12.44 -0.25 -14.29
C LYS A 20 11.89 0.67 -15.37
N ASP A 21 10.80 0.28 -16.01
CA ASP A 21 10.17 1.05 -17.09
C ASP A 21 8.65 1.13 -16.83
N PRO A 22 8.24 1.82 -15.76
CA PRO A 22 6.85 1.92 -15.38
C PRO A 22 6.13 3.00 -16.20
N ASP A 23 4.85 2.80 -16.43
CA ASP A 23 3.97 3.88 -16.91
C ASP A 23 3.54 4.76 -15.74
N MET A 24 4.22 5.89 -15.59
CA MET A 24 4.03 6.81 -14.48
C MET A 24 3.01 7.92 -14.75
N GLU A 25 2.19 7.80 -15.81
CA GLU A 25 1.06 8.71 -16.03
C GLU A 25 0.17 8.77 -14.78
N TRP A 26 -0.07 7.60 -14.16
CA TRP A 26 -0.83 7.52 -12.91
C TRP A 26 -0.15 6.62 -11.88
N LEU A 27 -0.08 7.09 -10.64
CA LEU A 27 0.11 6.23 -9.47
C LEU A 27 -1.21 6.03 -8.73
N LEU A 28 -1.64 4.79 -8.64
CA LEU A 28 -2.89 4.39 -8.00
C LEU A 28 -2.62 3.84 -6.62
N LEU A 29 -3.23 4.44 -5.60
CA LEU A 29 -3.06 4.03 -4.21
C LEU A 29 -4.30 3.31 -3.69
N ASP A 30 -4.06 2.21 -2.99
CA ASP A 30 -5.11 1.54 -2.22
C ASP A 30 -4.49 0.73 -1.07
N SER A 31 -5.33 0.21 -0.20
CA SER A 31 -4.90 -0.66 0.89
C SER A 31 -5.84 -1.82 1.12
N SER A 32 -5.32 -2.86 1.70
CA SER A 32 -6.15 -4.00 2.07
C SER A 32 -5.75 -4.61 3.40
N VAL A 33 -6.75 -4.89 4.23
CA VAL A 33 -6.54 -5.59 5.49
C VAL A 33 -6.56 -7.10 5.23
N VAL A 34 -5.53 -7.78 5.73
CA VAL A 34 -5.45 -9.23 5.76
C VAL A 34 -5.44 -9.73 7.20
N ARG A 35 -6.13 -10.83 7.45
CA ARG A 35 -6.14 -11.45 8.77
C ARG A 35 -4.81 -12.14 9.04
N ALA A 36 -4.35 -12.05 10.28
CA ALA A 36 -3.18 -12.78 10.73
C ALA A 36 -3.59 -13.98 11.57
N HIS A 37 -3.04 -15.14 11.25
CA HIS A 37 -3.20 -16.32 12.07
C HIS A 37 -2.49 -16.10 13.43
N PRO A 38 -2.95 -16.67 14.55
CA PRO A 38 -2.29 -16.53 15.85
C PRO A 38 -0.78 -16.83 15.87
N CYS A 39 -0.30 -17.73 15.02
CA CYS A 39 1.15 -18.02 14.90
C CYS A 39 1.99 -16.85 14.38
N ALA A 40 1.37 -15.85 13.72
CA ALA A 40 2.06 -14.63 13.31
C ALA A 40 2.36 -13.67 14.48
N ALA A 41 1.73 -13.89 15.64
CA ALA A 41 1.98 -13.12 16.85
C ALA A 41 3.26 -13.54 17.58
N GLY A 42 3.66 -12.74 18.59
CA GLY A 42 4.77 -13.09 19.47
C GLY A 42 6.16 -12.76 18.93
N ALA A 43 6.27 -11.74 18.07
CA ALA A 43 7.57 -11.18 17.74
C ALA A 43 8.26 -10.63 18.99
N LEU A 44 9.55 -10.95 19.16
CA LEU A 44 10.33 -10.59 20.34
C LEU A 44 10.50 -9.06 20.40
N ARG A 45 10.50 -8.50 21.61
CA ARG A 45 10.72 -7.06 21.86
C ARG A 45 12.05 -6.56 21.28
N LYS A 46 13.10 -7.39 21.34
CA LYS A 46 14.40 -7.07 20.72
C LYS A 46 14.34 -6.86 19.20
N ASN A 47 13.30 -7.38 18.54
CA ASN A 47 13.03 -7.20 17.11
C ASN A 47 11.91 -6.15 16.87
N GLY A 48 11.73 -5.20 17.80
CA GLY A 48 10.72 -4.14 17.74
C GLY A 48 9.30 -4.56 18.10
N GLY A 49 9.09 -5.84 18.50
CA GLY A 49 7.77 -6.35 18.86
C GLY A 49 6.80 -6.46 17.67
N GLN A 50 5.52 -6.64 17.98
CA GLN A 50 4.48 -6.85 16.95
C GLN A 50 4.24 -5.63 16.06
N ALA A 51 4.30 -4.42 16.62
CA ALA A 51 4.05 -3.18 15.88
C ALA A 51 5.08 -2.97 14.77
N ALA A 52 6.39 -3.15 15.06
CA ALA A 52 7.45 -3.06 14.07
C ALA A 52 7.37 -4.15 12.98
N GLN A 53 6.61 -5.22 13.26
CA GLN A 53 6.35 -6.27 12.27
C GLN A 53 5.05 -6.05 11.48
N GLY A 54 4.47 -4.86 11.53
CA GLY A 54 3.22 -4.55 10.82
C GLY A 54 2.05 -5.42 11.29
N LEU A 55 2.03 -5.86 12.55
CA LEU A 55 0.94 -6.63 13.13
C LEU A 55 0.21 -5.80 14.19
N GLY A 56 -1.07 -5.60 13.98
CA GLY A 56 -1.94 -4.87 14.88
C GLY A 56 -3.27 -5.57 15.10
N ARG A 57 -4.23 -4.87 15.71
CA ARG A 57 -5.59 -5.36 15.91
C ARG A 57 -6.60 -4.47 15.20
N SER A 58 -7.40 -5.07 14.34
CA SER A 58 -8.62 -4.49 13.77
C SER A 58 -9.86 -5.09 14.43
N ARG A 59 -11.06 -4.68 14.01
CA ARG A 59 -12.32 -5.28 14.49
C ARG A 59 -12.38 -6.80 14.30
N GLY A 60 -11.66 -7.34 13.31
CA GLY A 60 -11.58 -8.77 13.02
C GLY A 60 -10.47 -9.53 13.75
N GLY A 61 -9.81 -8.94 14.75
CA GLY A 61 -8.68 -9.53 15.49
C GLY A 61 -7.32 -9.10 14.96
N PHE A 62 -6.33 -9.97 15.11
CA PHE A 62 -4.98 -9.70 14.59
C PHE A 62 -4.99 -9.58 13.07
N SER A 63 -4.37 -8.52 12.59
CA SER A 63 -4.37 -8.18 11.17
C SER A 63 -3.18 -7.33 10.77
N THR A 64 -2.83 -7.43 9.51
CA THR A 64 -1.86 -6.57 8.82
C THR A 64 -2.59 -5.82 7.71
N LYS A 65 -2.22 -4.58 7.46
CA LYS A 65 -2.67 -3.85 6.29
C LYS A 65 -1.54 -3.79 5.29
N ILE A 66 -1.87 -4.16 4.05
CA ILE A 66 -0.99 -4.02 2.89
C ILE A 66 -1.41 -2.72 2.20
N HIS A 67 -0.51 -1.76 2.14
CA HIS A 67 -0.66 -0.57 1.32
C HIS A 67 0.14 -0.77 0.04
N VAL A 68 -0.39 -0.35 -1.09
CA VAL A 68 0.24 -0.55 -2.39
C VAL A 68 0.12 0.69 -3.26
N ALA A 69 1.18 1.00 -3.98
CA ALA A 69 1.17 1.87 -5.13
C ALA A 69 1.30 1.01 -6.40
N VAL A 70 0.45 1.28 -7.39
CA VAL A 70 0.38 0.58 -8.67
C VAL A 70 0.50 1.63 -9.77
N GLU A 71 1.27 1.36 -10.82
CA GLU A 71 1.40 2.25 -11.98
C GLU A 71 0.21 2.10 -12.96
N ALA A 72 0.17 2.92 -14.01
CA ALA A 72 -0.98 3.05 -14.91
C ALA A 72 -1.35 1.78 -15.68
N LEU A 73 -0.45 0.80 -15.82
CA LEU A 73 -0.75 -0.50 -16.42
C LEU A 73 -1.19 -1.56 -15.41
N GLY A 74 -1.20 -1.23 -14.12
CA GLY A 74 -1.64 -2.12 -13.05
C GLY A 74 -0.53 -2.96 -12.41
N ASN A 75 0.74 -2.64 -12.64
CA ASN A 75 1.86 -3.33 -12.00
C ASN A 75 2.23 -2.67 -10.67
N PRO A 76 2.57 -3.46 -9.63
CA PRO A 76 2.92 -2.91 -8.33
C PRO A 76 4.29 -2.24 -8.35
N MET A 77 4.37 -1.04 -7.77
CA MET A 77 5.59 -0.26 -7.64
C MET A 77 6.17 -0.31 -6.23
N ARG A 78 5.30 -0.27 -5.22
CA ARG A 78 5.73 -0.27 -3.82
C ARG A 78 4.69 -0.87 -2.91
N PHE A 79 5.18 -1.58 -1.89
CA PHE A 79 4.35 -2.10 -0.80
C PHE A 79 4.82 -1.58 0.54
N ILE A 80 3.88 -1.29 1.44
CA ILE A 80 4.14 -0.97 2.85
C ILE A 80 3.22 -1.82 3.71
N LEU A 81 3.77 -2.41 4.77
CA LEU A 81 3.02 -3.19 5.76
C LEU A 81 2.85 -2.39 7.05
N THR A 82 1.61 -2.33 7.52
CA THR A 82 1.28 -1.74 8.82
C THR A 82 0.35 -2.65 9.61
N GLY A 83 0.14 -2.33 10.89
CA GLY A 83 -0.95 -2.97 11.65
C GLY A 83 -2.31 -2.65 11.02
N GLY A 84 -3.24 -3.61 11.05
CA GLY A 84 -4.53 -3.49 10.38
C GLY A 84 -5.42 -2.32 10.80
N GLN A 85 -5.12 -1.66 11.93
CA GLN A 85 -5.82 -0.47 12.41
C GLN A 85 -5.25 0.85 11.86
N ALA A 86 -4.10 0.81 11.15
CA ALA A 86 -3.44 2.02 10.64
C ALA A 86 -4.34 2.78 9.65
N ASN A 87 -4.24 4.09 9.67
CA ASN A 87 -4.95 4.94 8.71
C ASN A 87 -4.21 4.94 7.36
N ASP A 88 -4.94 4.77 6.28
CA ASP A 88 -4.39 4.68 4.92
C ASP A 88 -3.67 5.96 4.49
N ALA A 89 -4.22 7.12 4.85
CA ALA A 89 -3.63 8.42 4.53
C ALA A 89 -2.21 8.60 5.06
N THR A 90 -1.85 7.94 6.18
CA THR A 90 -0.50 8.05 6.76
C THR A 90 0.58 7.39 5.90
N GLN A 91 0.19 6.50 5.00
CA GLN A 91 1.12 5.77 4.14
C GLN A 91 1.16 6.32 2.71
N ALA A 92 0.34 7.33 2.38
CA ALA A 92 0.30 7.89 1.04
C ALA A 92 1.65 8.49 0.61
N ILE A 93 2.20 9.41 1.40
CA ILE A 93 3.48 10.05 1.09
C ILE A 93 4.61 9.02 1.01
N PRO A 94 4.79 8.09 1.97
CA PRO A 94 5.79 7.02 1.85
C PRO A 94 5.61 6.12 0.62
N LEU A 95 4.39 5.94 0.11
CA LEU A 95 4.14 5.18 -1.12
C LEU A 95 4.56 5.96 -2.36
N LEU A 96 4.41 7.28 -2.36
CA LEU A 96 4.67 8.16 -3.50
C LEU A 96 6.12 8.67 -3.54
N GLU A 97 6.79 8.78 -2.40
CA GLU A 97 8.10 9.40 -2.27
C GLU A 97 9.16 8.74 -3.14
N GLY A 98 9.90 9.56 -3.91
CA GLY A 98 10.97 9.10 -4.79
C GLY A 98 10.52 8.59 -6.16
N PHE A 99 9.23 8.62 -6.46
CA PHE A 99 8.70 8.44 -7.82
C PHE A 99 8.47 9.80 -8.48
N ASP A 100 8.69 9.85 -9.78
CA ASP A 100 8.25 10.92 -10.67
C ASP A 100 6.96 10.44 -11.35
N PHE A 101 5.86 11.19 -11.26
CA PHE A 101 4.54 10.78 -11.72
C PHE A 101 3.69 12.00 -12.15
N ASP A 102 2.84 11.81 -13.15
CA ASP A 102 1.99 12.89 -13.68
C ASP A 102 0.70 13.07 -12.87
N GLY A 103 0.25 12.03 -12.16
CA GLY A 103 -0.92 12.15 -11.30
C GLY A 103 -1.11 11.01 -10.31
N VAL A 104 -1.99 11.24 -9.33
CA VAL A 104 -2.32 10.26 -8.29
C VAL A 104 -3.81 9.99 -8.24
N ILE A 105 -4.17 8.72 -8.34
CA ILE A 105 -5.55 8.24 -8.20
C ILE A 105 -5.68 7.49 -6.88
N ALA A 106 -6.58 7.92 -6.00
CA ALA A 106 -6.86 7.22 -4.76
C ALA A 106 -8.30 7.47 -4.29
N ASP A 107 -8.76 6.70 -3.32
CA ASP A 107 -10.07 6.91 -2.74
C ASP A 107 -10.11 8.14 -1.79
N ARG A 108 -11.30 8.51 -1.35
CA ARG A 108 -11.49 9.66 -0.44
C ARG A 108 -10.86 9.49 0.94
N ALA A 109 -10.41 8.29 1.34
CA ALA A 109 -9.67 8.10 2.59
C ALA A 109 -8.33 8.85 2.55
N TYR A 110 -7.77 9.02 1.35
CA TYR A 110 -6.53 9.74 1.09
C TYR A 110 -6.72 11.27 0.94
N ASP A 111 -7.95 11.79 1.06
CA ASP A 111 -8.22 13.23 1.03
C ASP A 111 -7.77 13.89 2.35
N ALA A 112 -6.49 14.23 2.42
CA ALA A 112 -5.86 14.97 3.52
C ALA A 112 -4.96 16.07 2.93
N ASP A 113 -4.96 17.26 3.55
CA ASP A 113 -4.27 18.42 3.01
C ASP A 113 -2.79 18.18 2.77
N THR A 114 -2.12 17.48 3.71
CA THR A 114 -0.70 17.11 3.57
C THR A 114 -0.42 16.27 2.34
N ILE A 115 -1.33 15.37 1.96
CA ILE A 115 -1.19 14.53 0.76
C ILE A 115 -1.40 15.37 -0.49
N LEU A 116 -2.45 16.22 -0.50
CA LEU A 116 -2.75 17.08 -1.62
C LEU A 116 -1.63 18.10 -1.87
N GLU A 117 -1.09 18.69 -0.82
CA GLU A 117 0.07 19.58 -0.89
C GLU A 117 1.31 18.87 -1.44
N PHE A 118 1.54 17.63 -1.01
CA PHE A 118 2.65 16.83 -1.52
C PHE A 118 2.51 16.57 -3.03
N ILE A 119 1.32 16.17 -3.49
CA ILE A 119 1.05 15.91 -4.93
C ILE A 119 1.18 17.22 -5.72
N THR A 120 0.62 18.31 -5.23
CA THR A 120 0.71 19.63 -5.89
C THR A 120 2.15 20.13 -5.99
N LYS A 121 2.97 19.90 -4.94
CA LYS A 121 4.39 20.26 -4.94
C LYS A 121 5.19 19.50 -5.99
N ASN A 122 4.77 18.30 -6.33
CA ASN A 122 5.35 17.51 -7.42
C ASN A 122 4.72 17.83 -8.80
N GLU A 123 3.94 18.93 -8.89
CA GLU A 123 3.28 19.39 -10.13
C GLU A 123 2.31 18.35 -10.74
N ALA A 124 1.86 17.38 -9.93
CA ALA A 124 1.06 16.25 -10.38
C ALA A 124 -0.45 16.50 -10.20
N THR A 125 -1.25 15.82 -11.02
CA THR A 125 -2.71 15.89 -11.03
C THR A 125 -3.32 15.09 -9.87
N ILE A 126 -4.30 15.66 -9.17
CA ILE A 126 -5.00 15.02 -8.05
C ILE A 126 -6.33 14.45 -8.51
N ILE A 127 -6.45 13.12 -8.54
CA ILE A 127 -7.70 12.40 -8.82
C ILE A 127 -8.15 11.68 -7.52
N ILE A 128 -8.38 12.47 -6.48
CA ILE A 128 -8.83 11.99 -5.17
C ILE A 128 -10.15 12.71 -4.83
N PRO A 129 -11.28 12.01 -4.73
CA PRO A 129 -12.55 12.63 -4.39
C PRO A 129 -12.52 13.24 -2.99
N SER A 130 -13.12 14.43 -2.84
CA SER A 130 -13.21 15.08 -1.55
C SER A 130 -14.03 14.27 -0.54
N LYS A 131 -13.63 14.31 0.73
CA LYS A 131 -14.46 13.81 1.84
C LYS A 131 -15.75 14.63 1.93
N LYS A 132 -16.86 13.99 2.28
CA LYS A 132 -18.18 14.62 2.38
C LYS A 132 -18.21 15.83 3.32
N ASN A 133 -17.37 15.82 4.34
CA ASN A 133 -17.29 16.88 5.35
C ASN A 133 -16.26 17.97 5.05
N ARG A 134 -15.60 17.92 3.88
CA ARG A 134 -14.68 18.97 3.45
C ARG A 134 -15.48 20.23 3.08
N ILE A 135 -15.09 21.39 3.59
CA ILE A 135 -15.77 22.67 3.38
C ILE A 135 -15.68 23.06 1.89
N VAL A 136 -14.49 23.01 1.31
CA VAL A 136 -14.28 23.29 -0.10
C VAL A 136 -14.14 21.97 -0.85
N GLN A 137 -15.18 21.61 -1.60
CA GLN A 137 -15.16 20.41 -2.43
C GLN A 137 -14.35 20.68 -3.69
N ARG A 138 -13.52 19.71 -4.10
CA ARG A 138 -12.85 19.72 -5.39
C ARG A 138 -13.72 19.01 -6.43
N ASP A 139 -13.69 19.53 -7.65
CA ASP A 139 -14.19 18.76 -8.78
C ASP A 139 -13.25 17.57 -9.03
N THR A 140 -13.82 16.41 -9.32
CA THR A 140 -13.09 15.17 -9.53
C THR A 140 -13.33 14.70 -10.94
N ASP A 141 -12.27 14.46 -11.70
CA ASP A 141 -12.40 13.79 -13.00
C ASP A 141 -12.83 12.32 -12.78
N TRP A 142 -14.15 12.12 -12.86
CA TRP A 142 -14.75 10.81 -12.69
C TRP A 142 -14.45 9.84 -13.85
N TYR A 143 -14.02 10.36 -14.98
CA TYR A 143 -13.60 9.50 -16.09
C TYR A 143 -12.27 8.83 -15.76
N THR A 144 -11.26 9.62 -15.44
CA THR A 144 -9.94 9.11 -15.02
C THR A 144 -10.02 8.35 -13.69
N TYR A 145 -10.90 8.76 -12.76
CA TYR A 145 -11.09 8.05 -11.50
C TYR A 145 -11.47 6.56 -11.66
N LYS A 146 -12.10 6.17 -12.78
CA LYS A 146 -12.44 4.76 -13.04
C LYS A 146 -11.22 3.86 -13.16
N GLU A 147 -10.06 4.42 -13.53
CA GLU A 147 -8.80 3.67 -13.60
C GLU A 147 -8.38 3.11 -12.23
N ARG A 148 -8.94 3.63 -11.13
CA ARG A 148 -8.75 3.05 -9.79
C ARG A 148 -9.09 1.56 -9.72
N ASN A 149 -9.90 1.07 -10.64
CA ASN A 149 -10.18 -0.37 -10.76
C ASN A 149 -8.90 -1.22 -10.95
N LEU A 150 -7.82 -0.68 -11.49
CA LEU A 150 -6.55 -1.40 -11.71
C LEU A 150 -5.93 -1.83 -10.38
N VAL A 151 -5.83 -0.92 -9.41
CA VAL A 151 -5.29 -1.27 -8.09
C VAL A 151 -6.23 -2.20 -7.32
N GLU A 152 -7.55 -2.04 -7.47
CA GLU A 152 -8.53 -2.97 -6.89
C GLU A 152 -8.39 -4.39 -7.48
N ARG A 153 -8.25 -4.49 -8.80
CA ARG A 153 -8.01 -5.76 -9.51
C ARG A 153 -6.71 -6.40 -9.06
N PHE A 154 -5.64 -5.60 -8.93
CA PHE A 154 -4.37 -6.07 -8.41
C PHE A 154 -4.52 -6.66 -6.99
N ILE A 155 -5.14 -5.94 -6.07
CA ILE A 155 -5.40 -6.41 -4.70
C ILE A 155 -6.23 -7.70 -4.71
N ASN A 156 -7.26 -7.79 -5.54
CA ASN A 156 -8.08 -8.99 -5.66
C ASN A 156 -7.27 -10.18 -6.21
N LYS A 157 -6.37 -9.95 -7.16
CA LYS A 157 -5.48 -10.96 -7.71
C LYS A 157 -4.53 -11.52 -6.66
N ILE A 158 -3.84 -10.67 -5.91
CA ILE A 158 -2.90 -11.14 -4.87
C ILE A 158 -3.60 -11.88 -3.73
N LYS A 159 -4.84 -11.52 -3.41
CA LYS A 159 -5.64 -12.20 -2.38
C LYS A 159 -6.05 -13.62 -2.74
N GLN A 160 -5.93 -14.04 -3.99
CA GLN A 160 -6.15 -15.45 -4.38
C GLN A 160 -5.04 -16.36 -3.83
N TYR A 161 -3.89 -15.81 -3.48
CA TYR A 161 -2.79 -16.58 -2.90
C TYR A 161 -2.99 -16.73 -1.39
N ARG A 162 -3.10 -17.98 -0.93
CA ARG A 162 -3.39 -18.33 0.47
C ARG A 162 -2.50 -17.62 1.48
N ARG A 163 -1.18 -17.52 1.21
CA ARG A 163 -0.22 -16.93 2.15
C ARG A 163 -0.27 -15.41 2.19
N ILE A 164 -0.84 -14.78 1.17
CA ILE A 164 -1.13 -13.35 1.17
C ILE A 164 -2.48 -13.09 1.83
N PHE A 165 -3.51 -13.87 1.50
CA PHE A 165 -4.86 -13.72 2.05
C PHE A 165 -4.91 -13.91 3.57
N THR A 166 -4.05 -14.79 4.13
CA THR A 166 -3.90 -14.98 5.57
C THR A 166 -2.42 -14.96 5.93
N ARG A 167 -2.03 -14.01 6.77
CA ARG A 167 -0.64 -13.91 7.22
C ARG A 167 -0.33 -14.95 8.28
N TYR A 168 0.63 -15.81 8.00
CA TYR A 168 1.19 -16.79 8.94
C TYR A 168 2.58 -16.38 9.46
N GLU A 169 3.28 -15.52 8.75
CA GLU A 169 4.64 -15.10 9.02
C GLU A 169 4.71 -14.13 10.21
N LYS A 170 5.59 -14.43 11.15
CA LYS A 170 5.84 -13.59 12.32
C LYS A 170 6.55 -12.28 11.95
N TYR A 171 7.49 -12.33 11.00
CA TYR A 171 8.30 -11.19 10.58
C TYR A 171 7.74 -10.55 9.31
N ALA A 172 7.73 -9.20 9.30
CA ALA A 172 7.24 -8.41 8.17
C ALA A 172 8.04 -8.70 6.88
N SER A 173 9.38 -8.76 6.97
CA SER A 173 10.25 -9.05 5.83
C SER A 173 9.89 -10.36 5.12
N ARG A 174 9.55 -11.39 5.89
CA ARG A 174 9.16 -12.70 5.34
C ARG A 174 7.77 -12.68 4.73
N TYR A 175 6.85 -11.90 5.30
CA TYR A 175 5.53 -11.75 4.72
C TYR A 175 5.56 -10.90 3.44
N MET A 176 6.41 -9.86 3.42
CA MET A 176 6.62 -9.01 2.24
C MET A 176 7.21 -9.80 1.05
N ALA A 177 7.94 -10.86 1.31
CA ALA A 177 8.61 -11.68 0.29
C ALA A 177 7.67 -12.64 -0.48
N PHE A 178 6.37 -12.70 -0.12
CA PHE A 178 5.34 -13.43 -0.85
C PHE A 178 4.66 -12.55 -1.88
#